data_e06c2381533a0ce3606893e8cf2f298b
#
_entry.id   e06c2381533a0ce3606893e8cf2f298b
#
_cell.length_a   1.000
_cell.length_b   1.000
_cell.length_c   1.000
_cell.angle_alpha   90.00
_cell.angle_beta   90.00
_cell.angle_gamma   90.00
#
_symmetry.space_group_name_H-M   'P 1'
#
loop_
_entity.id
_entity.type
_entity.pdbx_description
1 polymer ?
#
loop_
_entity_poly.entity_id
_entity_poly.type
_entity_poly.pdbx_seq_one_letter_code
_entity_poly.pdbx_strand_id
1 'polypeptide(L)'
;MIYPETSGKSGEHLRLRTLESTWIRGRLTMWGCWAAFSKSPQAAGIFQRLLSDPKITKKALKDAMRRMKKSGLSEETLQLFLEEYQDKKTLSNMWFCSDIEGGKMDKVICAVFEKDQGLLEILKQHYVYKKSYFGIALELHEQHPSMSLSTYRRRVKTWLSIAEFMLYRPMCDEFDRDYHYSE
;
A
#
# COMPACT_ATOMS: atom_id res chain seq x y z
N MET A 1 -1.41 -18.32 -12.85
CA MET A 1 -2.46 -18.13 -11.85
C MET A 1 -2.28 -19.23 -10.82
N ILE A 2 -1.69 -18.93 -9.68
CA ILE A 2 -1.56 -19.89 -8.58
C ILE A 2 -2.82 -19.71 -7.75
N TYR A 3 -3.84 -20.48 -8.07
CA TYR A 3 -4.93 -20.66 -7.13
C TYR A 3 -4.36 -21.42 -5.94
N PRO A 4 -4.57 -20.95 -4.70
CA PRO A 4 -4.32 -21.83 -3.59
C PRO A 4 -5.10 -23.11 -3.84
N GLU A 5 -4.46 -24.24 -3.62
CA GLU A 5 -5.18 -25.51 -3.64
C GLU A 5 -6.31 -25.36 -2.62
N THR A 6 -7.51 -25.20 -3.15
CA THR A 6 -8.68 -25.20 -2.29
C THR A 6 -8.74 -26.60 -1.74
N SER A 7 -8.72 -26.75 -0.44
CA SER A 7 -8.82 -28.04 0.21
C SER A 7 -10.15 -28.75 -0.09
N GLY A 8 -11.02 -28.12 -0.88
CA GLY A 8 -12.33 -28.65 -1.24
C GLY A 8 -13.31 -28.82 -0.09
N LYS A 9 -12.92 -28.37 1.11
CA LYS A 9 -13.81 -28.40 2.28
C LYS A 9 -14.82 -27.28 2.21
N SER A 10 -16.08 -27.62 2.28
CA SER A 10 -17.20 -26.68 2.36
C SER A 10 -16.98 -25.71 3.53
N GLY A 11 -16.89 -24.41 3.25
CA GLY A 11 -16.71 -23.38 4.26
C GLY A 11 -15.30 -22.80 4.36
N GLU A 12 -14.31 -23.28 3.61
CA GLU A 12 -13.00 -22.67 3.54
C GLU A 12 -13.07 -21.34 2.78
N HIS A 13 -13.07 -20.27 3.53
CA HIS A 13 -12.98 -18.93 2.94
C HIS A 13 -11.54 -18.68 2.54
N LEU A 14 -11.29 -18.33 1.28
CA LEU A 14 -10.04 -17.79 0.76
C LEU A 14 -9.76 -16.43 1.41
N ARG A 15 -9.33 -16.45 2.67
CA ARG A 15 -9.04 -15.26 3.46
C ARG A 15 -7.73 -15.44 4.18
N LEU A 16 -6.92 -14.39 4.14
CA LEU A 16 -5.77 -14.28 5.01
C LEU A 16 -6.23 -14.27 6.47
N ARG A 17 -5.49 -14.96 7.33
CA ARG A 17 -5.65 -14.87 8.77
C ARG A 17 -5.30 -13.45 9.23
N THR A 18 -5.73 -13.07 10.43
CA THR A 18 -5.53 -11.71 10.95
C THR A 18 -4.06 -11.27 10.90
N LEU A 19 -3.13 -12.12 11.35
CA LEU A 19 -1.71 -11.81 11.35
C LEU A 19 -1.11 -11.71 9.93
N GLU A 20 -1.53 -12.58 9.03
CA GLU A 20 -1.14 -12.57 7.61
C GLU A 20 -1.62 -11.30 6.92
N SER A 21 -2.90 -10.97 7.12
CA SER A 21 -3.51 -9.74 6.59
C SER A 21 -2.83 -8.49 7.12
N THR A 22 -2.52 -8.45 8.42
CA THR A 22 -1.79 -7.33 9.04
C THR A 22 -0.41 -7.17 8.45
N TRP A 23 0.31 -8.28 8.26
CA TRP A 23 1.66 -8.25 7.70
C TRP A 23 1.66 -7.78 6.24
N ILE A 24 0.83 -8.37 5.37
CA ILE A 24 0.81 -7.98 3.95
C ILE A 24 0.38 -6.52 3.76
N ARG A 25 -0.61 -6.05 4.52
CA ARG A 25 -1.03 -4.64 4.50
C ARG A 25 0.07 -3.71 4.98
N GLY A 26 0.84 -4.11 5.98
CA GLY A 26 2.03 -3.38 6.41
C GLY A 26 3.04 -3.25 5.27
N ARG A 27 3.38 -4.37 4.59
CA ARG A 27 4.30 -4.35 3.44
C ARG A 27 3.77 -3.50 2.28
N LEU A 28 2.49 -3.62 1.94
CA LEU A 28 1.87 -2.81 0.89
C LEU A 28 1.81 -1.32 1.24
N THR A 29 1.62 -0.98 2.51
CA THR A 29 1.70 0.41 2.97
C THR A 29 3.11 0.98 2.80
N MET A 30 4.14 0.20 3.16
CA MET A 30 5.54 0.57 2.96
C MET A 30 5.85 0.75 1.47
N TRP A 31 5.47 -0.22 0.64
CA TRP A 31 5.62 -0.12 -0.81
C TRP A 31 4.90 1.09 -1.40
N GLY A 32 3.67 1.35 -0.97
CA GLY A 32 2.90 2.48 -1.44
C GLY A 32 3.55 3.82 -1.11
N CYS A 33 4.10 3.98 0.09
CA CYS A 33 4.90 5.14 0.46
C CYS A 33 6.16 5.24 -0.42
N TRP A 34 6.94 4.16 -0.53
CA TRP A 34 8.14 4.13 -1.36
C TRP A 34 7.81 4.47 -2.83
N ALA A 35 6.79 3.87 -3.42
CA ALA A 35 6.39 4.09 -4.80
C ALA A 35 5.91 5.53 -5.07
N ALA A 36 5.24 6.17 -4.10
CA ALA A 36 4.85 7.56 -4.19
C ALA A 36 6.06 8.51 -4.23
N PHE A 37 7.11 8.19 -3.47
CA PHE A 37 8.32 9.02 -3.35
C PHE A 37 9.37 8.70 -4.41
N SER A 38 9.46 7.46 -4.90
CA SER A 38 10.44 7.05 -5.91
C SER A 38 10.28 7.78 -7.25
N LYS A 39 9.08 8.28 -7.54
CA LYS A 39 8.80 9.11 -8.73
C LYS A 39 9.39 10.53 -8.63
N SER A 40 9.81 10.96 -7.44
CA SER A 40 10.43 12.27 -7.22
C SER A 40 11.71 12.11 -6.39
N PRO A 41 12.89 11.96 -7.04
CA PRO A 41 14.17 11.79 -6.34
C PRO A 41 14.48 12.89 -5.33
N GLN A 42 14.02 14.12 -5.59
CA GLN A 42 14.18 15.25 -4.66
C GLN A 42 13.33 15.08 -3.40
N ALA A 43 12.10 14.58 -3.54
CA ALA A 43 11.23 14.31 -2.42
C ALA A 43 11.76 13.15 -1.56
N ALA A 44 12.26 12.10 -2.18
CA ALA A 44 12.89 10.97 -1.49
C ALA A 44 14.10 11.41 -0.65
N GLY A 45 14.97 12.27 -1.18
CA GLY A 45 16.13 12.78 -0.45
C GLY A 45 15.76 13.67 0.75
N ILE A 46 14.74 14.53 0.61
CA ILE A 46 14.21 15.36 1.70
C ILE A 46 13.61 14.46 2.79
N PHE A 47 12.89 13.45 2.36
CA PHE A 47 12.21 12.50 3.23
C PHE A 47 13.20 11.65 4.05
N GLN A 48 14.25 11.13 3.43
CA GLN A 48 15.31 10.39 4.10
C GLN A 48 16.01 11.23 5.17
N ARG A 49 16.24 12.53 4.92
CA ARG A 49 16.79 13.46 5.91
C ARG A 49 15.84 13.70 7.08
N LEU A 50 14.54 13.77 6.82
CA LEU A 50 13.52 13.91 7.87
C LEU A 50 13.46 12.70 8.79
N LEU A 51 13.65 11.50 8.25
CA LEU A 51 13.64 10.25 9.02
C LEU A 51 14.92 10.06 9.86
N SER A 52 16.04 10.59 9.39
CA SER A 52 17.33 10.45 10.06
C SER A 52 17.49 11.39 11.26
N ASP A 53 16.61 12.38 11.43
CA ASP A 53 16.70 13.37 12.50
C ASP A 53 15.60 13.17 13.56
N PRO A 54 15.93 12.58 14.73
CA PRO A 54 14.97 12.34 15.81
C PRO A 54 14.46 13.62 16.49
N LYS A 55 15.02 14.78 16.19
CA LYS A 55 14.70 16.07 16.82
C LYS A 55 14.09 17.10 15.87
N ILE A 56 13.38 16.66 14.85
CA ILE A 56 12.77 17.56 13.87
C ILE A 56 11.81 18.54 14.57
N THR A 57 12.06 19.83 14.38
CA THR A 57 11.16 20.88 14.83
C THR A 57 9.95 21.00 13.89
N LYS A 58 8.79 21.44 14.44
CA LYS A 58 7.59 21.70 13.62
C LYS A 58 7.87 22.63 12.42
N LYS A 59 8.83 23.56 12.57
CA LYS A 59 9.24 24.49 11.50
C LYS A 59 9.99 23.75 10.39
N ALA A 60 10.95 22.89 10.75
CA ALA A 60 11.71 22.08 9.78
C ALA A 60 10.80 21.10 9.00
N LEU A 61 9.82 20.51 9.68
CA LEU A 61 8.82 19.64 9.06
C LEU A 61 7.97 20.43 8.04
N LYS A 62 7.50 21.62 8.39
CA LYS A 62 6.71 22.49 7.50
C LYS A 62 7.50 22.95 6.27
N ASP A 63 8.78 23.27 6.45
CA ASP A 63 9.67 23.68 5.35
C ASP A 63 9.98 22.48 4.42
N ALA A 64 10.16 21.29 4.97
CA ALA A 64 10.36 20.08 4.19
C ALA A 64 9.10 19.74 3.37
N MET A 65 7.91 19.86 3.95
CA MET A 65 6.65 19.66 3.22
C MET A 65 6.48 20.66 2.08
N ARG A 66 6.82 21.95 2.30
CA ARG A 66 6.77 22.93 1.23
C ARG A 66 7.69 22.57 0.08
N ARG A 67 8.88 22.01 0.36
CA ARG A 67 9.83 21.55 -0.66
C ARG A 67 9.30 20.30 -1.38
N MET A 68 8.72 19.35 -0.67
CA MET A 68 8.10 18.16 -1.24
C MET A 68 6.91 18.52 -2.15
N LYS A 69 6.08 19.50 -1.75
CA LYS A 69 5.01 20.05 -2.61
C LYS A 69 5.57 20.66 -3.91
N LYS A 70 6.66 21.41 -3.82
CA LYS A 70 7.35 21.96 -5.01
C LYS A 70 7.95 20.89 -5.91
N SER A 71 8.27 19.71 -5.40
CA SER A 71 8.77 18.58 -6.18
C SER A 71 7.67 17.70 -6.80
N GLY A 72 6.40 18.13 -6.73
CA GLY A 72 5.29 17.49 -7.45
C GLY A 72 4.47 16.48 -6.64
N LEU A 73 4.67 16.38 -5.32
CA LEU A 73 3.80 15.59 -4.45
C LEU A 73 2.46 16.29 -4.24
N SER A 74 1.37 15.53 -4.31
CA SER A 74 0.04 16.08 -4.06
C SER A 74 -0.13 16.53 -2.60
N GLU A 75 -0.96 17.55 -2.38
CA GLU A 75 -1.22 18.09 -1.05
C GLU A 75 -1.85 17.06 -0.11
N GLU A 76 -2.73 16.21 -0.68
CA GLU A 76 -3.37 15.12 0.03
C GLU A 76 -2.37 14.07 0.53
N THR A 77 -1.40 13.69 -0.32
CA THR A 77 -0.32 12.76 0.07
C THR A 77 0.54 13.34 1.19
N LEU A 78 0.79 14.66 1.14
CA LEU A 78 1.57 15.35 2.16
C LEU A 78 0.81 15.51 3.49
N GLN A 79 -0.50 15.76 3.44
CA GLN A 79 -1.34 15.84 4.64
C GLN A 79 -1.46 14.48 5.33
N LEU A 80 -1.74 13.42 4.57
CA LEU A 80 -1.77 12.05 5.10
C LEU A 80 -0.45 11.67 5.75
N PHE A 81 0.67 12.06 5.12
CA PHE A 81 2.00 11.86 5.71
C PHE A 81 2.18 12.61 7.03
N LEU A 82 1.70 13.87 7.13
CA LEU A 82 1.78 14.66 8.36
C LEU A 82 0.96 14.05 9.49
N GLU A 83 -0.25 13.64 9.19
CA GLU A 83 -1.15 13.02 10.16
C GLU A 83 -0.52 11.72 10.67
N GLU A 84 -0.03 10.87 9.76
CA GLU A 84 0.68 9.64 10.14
C GLU A 84 1.96 9.92 10.95
N TYR A 85 2.71 10.95 10.61
CA TYR A 85 3.93 11.31 11.33
C TYR A 85 3.63 11.89 12.72
N GLN A 86 2.56 12.66 12.87
CA GLN A 86 2.15 13.23 14.16
C GLN A 86 1.58 12.16 15.10
N ASP A 87 0.77 11.25 14.60
CA ASP A 87 0.19 10.15 15.38
C ASP A 87 1.24 9.11 15.81
N LYS A 88 2.33 8.98 15.04
CA LYS A 88 3.33 7.92 15.18
C LYS A 88 4.68 8.37 15.71
N LYS A 89 4.75 9.48 16.39
CA LYS A 89 5.97 9.92 17.09
C LYS A 89 6.56 8.86 18.03
N THR A 90 5.82 7.81 18.30
CA THR A 90 6.17 6.66 19.14
C THR A 90 6.37 5.34 18.39
N LEU A 91 6.03 5.24 17.10
CA LEU A 91 6.15 4.02 16.32
C LEU A 91 7.24 4.18 15.26
N SER A 92 8.44 3.89 15.68
CA SER A 92 9.67 3.76 14.89
C SER A 92 9.48 3.01 13.57
N ASN A 93 10.24 3.42 12.54
CA ASN A 93 10.74 2.62 11.39
C ASN A 93 9.81 1.66 10.61
N MET A 94 8.57 1.42 11.01
CA MET A 94 7.68 0.42 10.38
C MET A 94 7.02 0.87 9.08
N TRP A 95 7.17 2.13 8.69
CA TRP A 95 6.46 2.69 7.51
C TRP A 95 7.34 2.92 6.30
N PHE A 96 8.65 2.78 6.47
CA PHE A 96 9.62 3.05 5.44
C PHE A 96 10.46 1.81 5.19
N CYS A 97 10.59 1.49 3.93
CA CYS A 97 11.51 0.47 3.46
C CYS A 97 12.68 1.13 2.74
N SER A 98 13.80 0.43 2.68
CA SER A 98 14.93 0.81 1.83
C SER A 98 14.54 0.73 0.34
N ASP A 99 15.30 1.40 -0.53
CA ASP A 99 15.09 1.30 -1.97
C ASP A 99 15.20 -0.14 -2.47
N ILE A 100 16.05 -0.95 -1.84
CA ILE A 100 16.19 -2.38 -2.13
C ILE A 100 14.91 -3.13 -1.80
N GLU A 101 14.35 -2.92 -0.61
CA GLU A 101 13.09 -3.58 -0.19
C GLU A 101 11.91 -3.08 -1.02
N GLY A 102 11.83 -1.76 -1.28
CA GLY A 102 10.80 -1.18 -2.14
C GLY A 102 10.84 -1.76 -3.54
N GLY A 103 12.04 -1.86 -4.14
CA GLY A 103 12.23 -2.47 -5.44
C GLY A 103 11.88 -3.96 -5.49
N LYS A 104 12.19 -4.72 -4.42
CA LYS A 104 11.78 -6.13 -4.29
C LYS A 104 10.26 -6.26 -4.27
N MET A 105 9.58 -5.47 -3.44
CA MET A 105 8.11 -5.47 -3.38
C MET A 105 7.49 -5.09 -4.71
N ASP A 106 8.00 -4.07 -5.38
CA ASP A 106 7.50 -3.60 -6.68
C ASP A 106 7.64 -4.69 -7.75
N LYS A 107 8.78 -5.38 -7.79
CA LYS A 107 9.02 -6.51 -8.69
C LYS A 107 7.99 -7.63 -8.47
N VAL A 108 7.74 -8.01 -7.23
CA VAL A 108 6.73 -9.04 -6.90
C VAL A 108 5.34 -8.59 -7.33
N ILE A 109 4.96 -7.35 -7.03
CA ILE A 109 3.65 -6.79 -7.37
C ILE A 109 3.44 -6.77 -8.89
N CYS A 110 4.43 -6.28 -9.64
CA CYS A 110 4.37 -6.26 -11.10
C CYS A 110 4.27 -7.67 -11.70
N ALA A 111 5.03 -8.63 -11.17
CA ALA A 111 4.99 -10.01 -11.66
C ALA A 111 3.63 -10.68 -11.39
N VAL A 112 3.07 -10.51 -10.20
CA VAL A 112 1.77 -11.10 -9.83
C VAL A 112 0.63 -10.53 -10.67
N PHE A 113 0.65 -9.22 -10.94
CA PHE A 113 -0.43 -8.53 -11.66
C PHE A 113 -0.10 -8.23 -13.13
N GLU A 114 0.88 -8.90 -13.72
CA GLU A 114 1.21 -8.72 -15.15
C GLU A 114 -0.01 -8.81 -16.06
N LYS A 115 -0.91 -9.76 -15.77
CA LYS A 115 -2.14 -10.01 -16.54
C LYS A 115 -3.39 -9.34 -15.97
N ASP A 116 -3.34 -8.84 -14.75
CA ASP A 116 -4.48 -8.30 -14.00
C ASP A 116 -4.30 -6.82 -13.68
N GLN A 117 -4.11 -6.00 -14.73
CA GLN A 117 -3.84 -4.56 -14.60
C GLN A 117 -4.93 -3.80 -13.81
N GLY A 118 -6.17 -4.28 -13.84
CA GLY A 118 -7.27 -3.69 -13.06
C GLY A 118 -7.06 -3.82 -11.56
N LEU A 119 -6.60 -4.97 -11.08
CA LEU A 119 -6.27 -5.18 -9.66
C LEU A 119 -5.04 -4.36 -9.26
N LEU A 120 -4.02 -4.28 -10.13
CA LEU A 120 -2.85 -3.45 -9.91
C LEU A 120 -3.23 -1.96 -9.74
N GLU A 121 -4.12 -1.45 -10.59
CA GLU A 121 -4.56 -0.06 -10.52
C GLU A 121 -5.32 0.23 -9.22
N ILE A 122 -6.24 -0.63 -8.82
CA ILE A 122 -6.97 -0.49 -7.55
C ILE A 122 -6.01 -0.54 -6.35
N LEU A 123 -5.00 -1.42 -6.42
CA LEU A 123 -3.95 -1.51 -5.40
C LEU A 123 -3.16 -0.20 -5.31
N LYS A 124 -2.75 0.38 -6.46
CA LYS A 124 -2.06 1.67 -6.53
C LYS A 124 -2.93 2.79 -5.98
N GLN A 125 -4.20 2.86 -6.37
CA GLN A 125 -5.11 3.89 -5.88
C GLN A 125 -5.23 3.86 -4.36
N HIS A 126 -5.30 2.68 -3.76
CA HIS A 126 -5.41 2.55 -2.32
C HIS A 126 -4.09 2.79 -1.58
N TYR A 127 -2.99 2.12 -1.99
CA TYR A 127 -1.74 2.14 -1.24
C TYR A 127 -0.78 3.26 -1.63
N VAL A 128 -0.74 3.65 -2.92
CA VAL A 128 0.15 4.71 -3.41
C VAL A 128 -0.52 6.08 -3.33
N TYR A 129 -1.74 6.19 -3.87
CA TYR A 129 -2.49 7.45 -3.89
C TYR A 129 -3.35 7.67 -2.65
N LYS A 130 -3.33 6.72 -1.68
CA LYS A 130 -4.02 6.80 -0.38
C LYS A 130 -5.52 7.03 -0.45
N LYS A 131 -6.16 6.68 -1.57
CA LYS A 131 -7.61 6.82 -1.72
C LYS A 131 -8.37 5.86 -0.82
N SER A 132 -9.44 6.35 -0.22
CA SER A 132 -10.36 5.50 0.55
C SER A 132 -11.15 4.56 -0.38
N TYR A 133 -11.68 3.47 0.17
CA TYR A 133 -12.56 2.56 -0.58
C TYR A 133 -13.76 3.27 -1.20
N PHE A 134 -14.27 4.29 -0.52
CA PHE A 134 -15.36 5.11 -1.01
C PHE A 134 -14.92 5.99 -2.19
N GLY A 135 -13.76 6.64 -2.09
CA GLY A 135 -13.22 7.46 -3.17
C GLY A 135 -12.98 6.66 -4.46
N ILE A 136 -12.38 5.48 -4.33
CA ILE A 136 -12.18 4.57 -5.48
C ILE A 136 -13.53 4.13 -6.07
N ALA A 137 -14.49 3.79 -5.21
CA ALA A 137 -15.82 3.38 -5.66
C ALA A 137 -16.59 4.49 -6.36
N LEU A 138 -16.42 5.74 -5.91
CA LEU A 138 -17.04 6.91 -6.52
C LEU A 138 -16.51 7.15 -7.94
N GLU A 139 -15.20 7.14 -8.12
CA GLU A 139 -14.57 7.29 -9.44
C GLU A 139 -15.00 6.17 -10.41
N LEU A 140 -15.06 4.93 -9.93
CA LEU A 140 -15.53 3.81 -10.75
C LEU A 140 -17.01 3.96 -11.12
N HIS A 141 -17.84 4.47 -10.22
CA HIS A 141 -19.26 4.72 -10.49
C HIS A 141 -19.47 5.84 -11.50
N GLU A 142 -18.66 6.90 -11.42
CA GLU A 142 -18.69 8.02 -12.38
C GLU A 142 -18.27 7.56 -13.78
N GLN A 143 -17.26 6.69 -13.89
CA GLN A 143 -16.80 6.13 -15.16
C GLN A 143 -17.76 5.09 -15.73
N HIS A 144 -18.40 4.31 -14.87
CA HIS A 144 -19.27 3.20 -15.24
C HIS A 144 -20.55 3.18 -14.40
N PRO A 145 -21.55 3.98 -14.72
CA PRO A 145 -22.77 4.14 -13.89
C PRO A 145 -23.72 2.95 -13.93
N SER A 146 -23.30 1.81 -14.52
CA SER A 146 -24.13 0.60 -14.67
C SER A 146 -24.52 -0.10 -13.37
N MET A 147 -23.84 0.21 -12.27
CA MET A 147 -24.08 -0.38 -10.97
C MET A 147 -24.16 0.69 -9.88
N SER A 148 -24.84 0.38 -8.77
CA SER A 148 -24.94 1.30 -7.64
C SER A 148 -23.58 1.54 -6.95
N LEU A 149 -23.40 2.73 -6.37
CA LEU A 149 -22.21 3.09 -5.61
C LEU A 149 -21.92 2.11 -4.46
N SER A 150 -22.97 1.62 -3.79
CA SER A 150 -22.83 0.61 -2.73
C SER A 150 -22.26 -0.71 -3.26
N THR A 151 -22.64 -1.10 -4.49
CA THR A 151 -22.07 -2.29 -5.16
C THR A 151 -20.60 -2.08 -5.48
N TYR A 152 -20.20 -0.92 -6.01
CA TYR A 152 -18.81 -0.61 -6.26
C TYR A 152 -17.98 -0.61 -4.97
N ARG A 153 -18.48 0.00 -3.89
CA ARG A 153 -17.79 -0.01 -2.59
C ARG A 153 -17.52 -1.41 -2.08
N ARG A 154 -18.49 -2.32 -2.20
CA ARG A 154 -18.31 -3.74 -1.83
C ARG A 154 -17.30 -4.43 -2.73
N ARG A 155 -17.36 -4.19 -4.06
CA ARG A 155 -16.41 -4.76 -5.02
C ARG A 155 -14.99 -4.29 -4.79
N VAL A 156 -14.75 -2.99 -4.57
CA VAL A 156 -13.43 -2.45 -4.27
C VAL A 156 -12.83 -3.13 -3.05
N LYS A 157 -13.61 -3.30 -1.97
CA LYS A 157 -13.17 -4.03 -0.78
C LYS A 157 -12.80 -5.47 -1.10
N THR A 158 -13.60 -6.16 -1.90
CA THR A 158 -13.33 -7.54 -2.33
C THR A 158 -12.08 -7.62 -3.20
N TRP A 159 -11.93 -6.74 -4.19
CA TRP A 159 -10.77 -6.72 -5.08
C TRP A 159 -9.47 -6.46 -4.33
N LEU A 160 -9.46 -5.53 -3.37
CA LEU A 160 -8.29 -5.31 -2.51
C LEU A 160 -7.97 -6.54 -1.66
N SER A 161 -8.97 -7.20 -1.08
CA SER A 161 -8.75 -8.44 -0.33
C SER A 161 -8.19 -9.57 -1.22
N ILE A 162 -8.66 -9.68 -2.46
CA ILE A 162 -8.12 -10.63 -3.43
C ILE A 162 -6.67 -10.28 -3.78
N ALA A 163 -6.38 -9.01 -4.06
CA ALA A 163 -5.03 -8.56 -4.37
C ALA A 163 -4.05 -8.81 -3.21
N GLU A 164 -4.45 -8.50 -1.97
CA GLU A 164 -3.68 -8.80 -0.77
C GLU A 164 -3.41 -10.31 -0.62
N PHE A 165 -4.41 -11.14 -0.88
CA PHE A 165 -4.30 -12.60 -0.83
C PHE A 165 -3.33 -13.12 -1.90
N MET A 166 -3.44 -12.66 -3.15
CA MET A 166 -2.57 -13.07 -4.26
C MET A 166 -1.11 -12.70 -4.00
N LEU A 167 -0.88 -11.57 -3.34
CA LEU A 167 0.47 -11.08 -3.02
C LEU A 167 1.10 -11.74 -1.78
N TYR A 168 0.30 -12.31 -0.89
CA TYR A 168 0.81 -12.76 0.40
C TYR A 168 1.94 -13.78 0.24
N ARG A 169 1.71 -14.88 -0.48
CA ARG A 169 2.70 -15.94 -0.66
C ARG A 169 3.94 -15.48 -1.42
N PRO A 170 3.83 -14.84 -2.60
CA PRO A 170 5.02 -14.32 -3.30
C PRO A 170 5.84 -13.31 -2.48
N MET A 171 5.16 -12.49 -1.66
CA MET A 171 5.86 -11.58 -0.75
C MET A 171 6.59 -12.33 0.38
N CYS A 172 5.99 -13.38 0.92
CA CYS A 172 6.67 -14.21 1.91
C CYS A 172 7.93 -14.86 1.33
N ASP A 173 7.83 -15.43 0.11
CA ASP A 173 8.97 -16.04 -0.60
C ASP A 173 10.11 -15.03 -0.81
N GLU A 174 9.80 -13.81 -1.26
CA GLU A 174 10.82 -12.77 -1.52
C GLU A 174 11.49 -12.26 -0.23
N PHE A 175 10.82 -12.35 0.92
CA PHE A 175 11.32 -11.85 2.21
C PHE A 175 11.65 -12.97 3.20
N ASP A 176 11.87 -14.20 2.74
CA ASP A 176 12.26 -15.39 3.52
C ASP A 176 11.41 -15.58 4.78
N ARG A 177 10.10 -15.34 4.65
CA ARG A 177 9.17 -15.52 5.76
C ARG A 177 8.55 -16.91 5.73
N ASP A 178 8.71 -17.64 6.80
CA ASP A 178 8.04 -18.93 6.98
C ASP A 178 6.52 -18.81 6.93
N TYR A 179 5.90 -19.68 6.16
CA TYR A 179 4.45 -19.83 6.16
C TYR A 179 4.05 -20.63 7.38
N HIS A 180 3.43 -20.02 8.34
CA HIS A 180 2.80 -20.80 9.41
C HIS A 180 1.50 -21.41 8.90
N TYR A 181 1.60 -22.52 8.19
CA TYR A 181 0.47 -23.43 8.08
C TYR A 181 0.37 -24.17 9.42
N SER A 182 -0.47 -23.71 10.34
CA SER A 182 -0.92 -24.58 11.41
C SER A 182 -1.91 -25.57 10.77
N GLU A 183 -1.55 -26.83 10.83
CA GLU A 183 -2.39 -27.98 10.59
C GLU A 183 -3.72 -27.92 11.38
#